data_59f3eabcb8d062d05596318833955a1a
#
_entry.id   59f3eabcb8d062d05596318833955a1a
#
_cell.length_a   1.000
_cell.length_b   1.000
_cell.length_c   1.000
_cell.angle_alpha   90.00
_cell.angle_beta   90.00
_cell.angle_gamma   90.00
#
_symmetry.space_group_name_H-M   'P 1'
#
loop_
_entity.id
_entity.type
_entity.pdbx_description
1 polymer ?
#
loop_
_entity_poly.entity_id
_entity_poly.type
_entity_poly.pdbx_seq_one_letter_code
_entity_poly.pdbx_strand_id
1 'polypeptide(L)'
;MVIQNGDYAASSLFSLAGKTVLLTGASGFLGRTMARALLDNGATVLAFGGSDRVEKLVAPLNAEYGPGRVHGYRVDLYDLAAVEEALARVEREHRSVDVLVNNAHELGPRTGFNVPEGHLEDATFDGWMRNLTAGVYWAALTTQRIGAGMRNRGKGSIVNICTMYALVAPSPHLYAGTRFINPPGYSASKAALLAFTRYTAAFWGPFGVRANAILPGPFSNLEETGDNSVAPDDPFLERLKARTVLGRVGSPRELVGALLYLASDASTFTTGQALTVDGGWTIV
;
A
#
# COMPACT_ATOMS: atom_id res chain seq x y z
N MET A 1 -16.43 8.55 28.62
CA MET A 1 -16.60 7.18 28.10
C MET A 1 -15.91 6.25 29.07
N VAL A 2 -16.66 5.50 29.88
CA VAL A 2 -16.10 4.53 30.83
C VAL A 2 -15.49 3.42 29.99
N ILE A 3 -14.20 3.15 30.14
CA ILE A 3 -13.55 1.96 29.58
C ILE A 3 -14.25 0.77 30.26
N GLN A 4 -15.22 0.17 29.59
CA GLN A 4 -15.72 -1.13 30.01
C GLN A 4 -14.52 -2.08 30.00
N ASN A 5 -14.48 -3.02 30.96
CA ASN A 5 -13.45 -4.07 31.05
C ASN A 5 -13.31 -4.74 29.67
N GLY A 6 -12.45 -4.15 28.83
CA GLY A 6 -12.24 -4.53 27.44
C GLY A 6 -11.37 -5.78 27.40
N ASP A 7 -11.63 -6.61 26.42
CA ASP A 7 -10.73 -7.69 26.08
C ASP A 7 -9.43 -7.11 25.51
N TYR A 8 -8.35 -7.19 26.27
CA TYR A 8 -7.01 -6.74 25.87
C TYR A 8 -6.22 -7.81 25.11
N ALA A 9 -6.84 -8.95 24.77
CA ALA A 9 -6.18 -9.98 23.99
C ALA A 9 -5.81 -9.45 22.60
N ALA A 10 -4.61 -9.74 22.14
CA ALA A 10 -4.15 -9.34 20.82
C ALA A 10 -5.09 -9.86 19.71
N SER A 11 -5.62 -11.06 19.88
CA SER A 11 -6.61 -11.66 18.96
C SER A 11 -7.89 -10.84 18.80
N SER A 12 -8.32 -10.13 19.84
CA SER A 12 -9.46 -9.22 19.78
C SER A 12 -9.09 -7.85 19.21
N LEU A 13 -8.02 -7.27 19.71
CA LEU A 13 -7.58 -5.91 19.31
C LEU A 13 -7.24 -5.83 17.83
N PHE A 14 -6.58 -6.85 17.28
CA PHE A 14 -6.14 -6.90 15.87
C PHE A 14 -7.15 -7.62 14.96
N SER A 15 -8.30 -8.06 15.49
CA SER A 15 -9.32 -8.74 14.70
C SER A 15 -9.89 -7.85 13.58
N LEU A 16 -10.02 -8.44 12.41
CA LEU A 16 -10.74 -7.90 11.28
C LEU A 16 -12.02 -8.70 10.95
N ALA A 17 -12.46 -9.54 11.89
CA ALA A 17 -13.66 -10.33 11.71
C ALA A 17 -14.88 -9.45 11.38
N GLY A 18 -15.57 -9.79 10.29
CA GLY A 18 -16.71 -9.04 9.78
C GLY A 18 -16.38 -7.71 9.11
N LYS A 19 -15.10 -7.31 8.99
CA LYS A 19 -14.70 -6.11 8.25
C LYS A 19 -14.47 -6.42 6.78
N THR A 20 -14.88 -5.50 5.93
CA THR A 20 -14.59 -5.51 4.48
C THR A 20 -13.43 -4.57 4.20
N VAL A 21 -12.39 -5.08 3.54
CA VAL A 21 -11.17 -4.34 3.21
C VAL A 21 -11.03 -4.23 1.69
N LEU A 22 -10.98 -3.02 1.16
CA LEU A 22 -10.57 -2.78 -0.23
C LEU A 22 -9.05 -2.61 -0.27
N LEU A 23 -8.38 -3.47 -1.05
CA LEU A 23 -6.92 -3.45 -1.23
C LEU A 23 -6.58 -3.21 -2.70
N THR A 24 -6.00 -2.07 -3.02
CA THR A 24 -5.48 -1.80 -4.37
C THR A 24 -4.10 -2.43 -4.57
N GLY A 25 -3.82 -2.92 -5.79
CA GLY A 25 -2.57 -3.61 -6.08
C GLY A 25 -2.42 -4.94 -5.33
N ALA A 26 -3.54 -5.63 -5.06
CA ALA A 26 -3.60 -6.84 -4.25
C ALA A 26 -2.76 -8.00 -4.80
N SER A 27 -2.57 -8.09 -6.12
CA SER A 27 -1.76 -9.14 -6.77
C SER A 27 -0.28 -8.79 -6.91
N GLY A 28 0.15 -7.61 -6.44
CA GLY A 28 1.55 -7.19 -6.43
C GLY A 28 2.38 -7.87 -5.33
N PHE A 29 3.69 -7.63 -5.34
CA PHE A 29 4.65 -8.24 -4.40
C PHE A 29 4.25 -8.09 -2.93
N LEU A 30 4.01 -6.86 -2.46
CA LEU A 30 3.54 -6.61 -1.09
C LEU A 30 2.05 -6.93 -0.95
N GLY A 31 1.25 -6.67 -1.99
CA GLY A 31 -0.21 -6.77 -1.95
C GLY A 31 -0.71 -8.18 -1.64
N ARG A 32 -0.11 -9.22 -2.22
CA ARG A 32 -0.52 -10.62 -1.96
C ARG A 32 -0.25 -11.06 -0.51
N THR A 33 0.85 -10.59 0.10
CA THR A 33 1.11 -10.83 1.53
C THR A 33 0.09 -10.07 2.39
N MET A 34 -0.22 -8.83 2.05
CA MET A 34 -1.25 -8.05 2.73
C MET A 34 -2.64 -8.71 2.61
N ALA A 35 -3.01 -9.20 1.42
CA ALA A 35 -4.28 -9.89 1.21
C ALA A 35 -4.41 -11.12 2.12
N ARG A 36 -3.39 -11.98 2.19
CA ARG A 36 -3.36 -13.13 3.10
C ARG A 36 -3.47 -12.71 4.55
N ALA A 37 -2.68 -11.74 4.98
CA ALA A 37 -2.70 -11.26 6.36
C ALA A 37 -4.08 -10.71 6.79
N LEU A 38 -4.77 -10.00 5.91
CA LEU A 38 -6.12 -9.52 6.15
C LEU A 38 -7.12 -10.67 6.29
N LEU A 39 -7.00 -11.70 5.44
CA LEU A 39 -7.85 -12.90 5.49
C LEU A 39 -7.60 -13.73 6.75
N ASP A 40 -6.33 -13.96 7.14
CA ASP A 40 -5.94 -14.67 8.37
C ASP A 40 -6.56 -14.04 9.62
N ASN A 41 -6.77 -12.72 9.58
CA ASN A 41 -7.36 -11.97 10.70
C ASN A 41 -8.87 -11.72 10.54
N GLY A 42 -9.53 -12.44 9.63
CA GLY A 42 -10.98 -12.51 9.54
C GLY A 42 -11.64 -11.52 8.58
N ALA A 43 -10.88 -10.73 7.80
CA ALA A 43 -11.45 -9.78 6.83
C ALA A 43 -12.07 -10.49 5.61
N THR A 44 -13.01 -9.82 4.95
CA THR A 44 -13.34 -10.03 3.54
C THR A 44 -12.51 -9.04 2.70
N VAL A 45 -11.83 -9.52 1.65
CA VAL A 45 -10.93 -8.70 0.85
C VAL A 45 -11.51 -8.42 -0.54
N LEU A 46 -11.62 -7.14 -0.89
CA LEU A 46 -11.93 -6.66 -2.22
C LEU A 46 -10.61 -6.34 -2.92
N ALA A 47 -10.15 -7.26 -3.74
CA ALA A 47 -8.84 -7.24 -4.37
C ALA A 47 -8.88 -6.49 -5.71
N PHE A 48 -8.29 -5.29 -5.78
CA PHE A 48 -8.15 -4.50 -7.00
C PHE A 48 -6.79 -4.73 -7.65
N GLY A 49 -6.76 -4.95 -8.97
CA GLY A 49 -5.52 -5.13 -9.74
C GLY A 49 -5.70 -4.85 -11.22
N GLY A 50 -4.67 -4.29 -11.88
CA GLY A 50 -4.72 -3.89 -13.29
C GLY A 50 -4.53 -5.01 -14.31
N SER A 51 -4.31 -6.25 -13.89
CA SER A 51 -4.05 -7.39 -14.77
C SER A 51 -4.78 -8.65 -14.33
N ASP A 52 -4.73 -9.70 -15.14
CA ASP A 52 -5.29 -11.04 -14.85
C ASP A 52 -4.69 -11.71 -13.60
N ARG A 53 -3.58 -11.19 -13.08
CA ARG A 53 -2.98 -11.66 -11.80
C ARG A 53 -3.95 -11.52 -10.62
N VAL A 54 -4.87 -10.56 -10.65
CA VAL A 54 -5.87 -10.42 -9.58
C VAL A 54 -6.87 -11.58 -9.61
N GLU A 55 -7.28 -12.02 -10.80
CA GLU A 55 -8.19 -13.17 -10.98
C GLU A 55 -7.50 -14.47 -10.53
N LYS A 56 -6.22 -14.63 -10.88
CA LYS A 56 -5.39 -15.77 -10.46
C LYS A 56 -5.13 -15.80 -8.95
N LEU A 57 -5.22 -14.68 -8.26
CA LEU A 57 -5.11 -14.58 -6.80
C LEU A 57 -6.40 -15.04 -6.10
N VAL A 58 -7.57 -14.75 -6.67
CA VAL A 58 -8.87 -14.92 -6.00
C VAL A 58 -9.23 -16.39 -5.79
N ALA A 59 -9.11 -17.21 -6.82
CA ALA A 59 -9.56 -18.60 -6.76
C ALA A 59 -8.81 -19.44 -5.69
N PRO A 60 -7.46 -19.42 -5.61
CA PRO A 60 -6.75 -20.12 -4.55
C PRO A 60 -7.09 -19.61 -3.15
N LEU A 61 -7.25 -18.30 -2.97
CA LEU A 61 -7.59 -17.74 -1.68
C LEU A 61 -9.00 -18.13 -1.24
N ASN A 62 -9.99 -18.13 -2.15
CA ASN A 62 -11.32 -18.61 -1.81
C ASN A 62 -11.37 -20.11 -1.54
N ALA A 63 -10.50 -20.92 -2.14
CA ALA A 63 -10.37 -22.34 -1.81
C ALA A 63 -9.79 -22.53 -0.40
N GLU A 64 -8.87 -21.68 0.03
CA GLU A 64 -8.20 -21.75 1.32
C GLU A 64 -9.06 -21.17 2.46
N TYR A 65 -9.66 -19.99 2.26
CA TYR A 65 -10.36 -19.22 3.31
C TYR A 65 -11.89 -19.35 3.27
N GLY A 66 -12.43 -20.02 2.27
CA GLY A 66 -13.86 -20.18 2.04
C GLY A 66 -14.43 -19.27 0.97
N PRO A 67 -15.54 -19.65 0.34
CA PRO A 67 -16.16 -18.90 -0.73
C PRO A 67 -16.61 -17.50 -0.28
N GLY A 68 -16.42 -16.51 -1.11
CA GLY A 68 -16.84 -15.12 -0.86
C GLY A 68 -15.94 -14.36 0.12
N ARG A 69 -14.78 -14.92 0.50
CA ARG A 69 -13.81 -14.20 1.35
C ARG A 69 -12.92 -13.25 0.55
N VAL A 70 -12.77 -13.49 -0.76
CA VAL A 70 -12.05 -12.62 -1.69
C VAL A 70 -12.87 -12.36 -2.93
N HIS A 71 -13.03 -11.09 -3.29
CA HIS A 71 -13.67 -10.64 -4.53
C HIS A 71 -12.65 -9.90 -5.39
N GLY A 72 -12.47 -10.35 -6.63
CA GLY A 72 -11.50 -9.76 -7.56
C GLY A 72 -12.15 -8.71 -8.46
N TYR A 73 -11.45 -7.59 -8.61
CA TYR A 73 -11.82 -6.51 -9.51
C TYR A 73 -10.62 -6.19 -10.40
N ARG A 74 -10.68 -6.59 -11.66
CA ARG A 74 -9.69 -6.23 -12.65
C ARG A 74 -9.97 -4.82 -13.16
N VAL A 75 -9.15 -3.85 -12.76
CA VAL A 75 -9.36 -2.43 -13.05
C VAL A 75 -8.03 -1.77 -13.38
N ASP A 76 -7.91 -1.20 -14.56
CA ASP A 76 -6.82 -0.28 -14.87
C ASP A 76 -7.10 1.07 -14.18
N LEU A 77 -6.28 1.44 -13.22
CA LEU A 77 -6.45 2.67 -12.46
C LEU A 77 -6.16 3.95 -13.28
N TYR A 78 -5.65 3.82 -14.52
CA TYR A 78 -5.56 4.92 -15.47
C TYR A 78 -6.88 5.16 -16.22
N ASP A 79 -7.74 4.18 -16.33
CA ASP A 79 -9.08 4.31 -16.89
C ASP A 79 -10.08 4.75 -15.81
N LEU A 80 -10.29 6.06 -15.74
CA LEU A 80 -11.17 6.65 -14.71
C LEU A 80 -12.62 6.14 -14.81
N ALA A 81 -13.11 5.87 -15.99
CA ALA A 81 -14.47 5.35 -16.17
C ALA A 81 -14.58 3.91 -15.62
N ALA A 82 -13.59 3.06 -15.90
CA ALA A 82 -13.52 1.71 -15.35
C ALA A 82 -13.35 1.72 -13.82
N VAL A 83 -12.60 2.66 -13.26
CA VAL A 83 -12.46 2.83 -11.81
C VAL A 83 -13.80 3.21 -11.18
N GLU A 84 -14.50 4.19 -11.74
CA GLU A 84 -15.80 4.64 -11.24
C GLU A 84 -16.85 3.51 -11.28
N GLU A 85 -16.89 2.73 -12.37
CA GLU A 85 -17.77 1.58 -12.48
C GLU A 85 -17.46 0.50 -11.45
N ALA A 86 -16.16 0.17 -11.28
CA ALA A 86 -15.75 -0.83 -10.29
C ALA A 86 -16.06 -0.40 -8.86
N LEU A 87 -15.84 0.88 -8.50
CA LEU A 87 -16.18 1.40 -7.17
C LEU A 87 -17.69 1.43 -6.94
N ALA A 88 -18.49 1.83 -7.96
CA ALA A 88 -19.93 1.76 -7.89
C ALA A 88 -20.44 0.31 -7.76
N ARG A 89 -19.76 -0.64 -8.39
CA ARG A 89 -20.04 -2.08 -8.23
C ARG A 89 -19.74 -2.54 -6.80
N VAL A 90 -18.62 -2.13 -6.21
CA VAL A 90 -18.31 -2.40 -4.79
C VAL A 90 -19.41 -1.88 -3.87
N GLU A 91 -19.87 -0.66 -4.08
CA GLU A 91 -20.95 -0.05 -3.26
C GLU A 91 -22.28 -0.82 -3.38
N ARG A 92 -22.58 -1.39 -4.56
CA ARG A 92 -23.80 -2.20 -4.76
C ARG A 92 -23.70 -3.61 -4.20
N GLU A 93 -22.52 -4.25 -4.31
CA GLU A 93 -22.33 -5.66 -3.94
C GLU A 93 -21.99 -5.85 -2.47
N HIS A 94 -21.42 -4.82 -1.83
CA HIS A 94 -20.97 -4.89 -0.45
C HIS A 94 -21.63 -3.82 0.40
N ARG A 95 -22.08 -4.21 1.59
CA ARG A 95 -22.79 -3.32 2.52
C ARG A 95 -21.95 -2.10 2.91
N SER A 96 -20.64 -2.29 3.09
CA SER A 96 -19.70 -1.23 3.47
C SER A 96 -18.25 -1.67 3.20
N VAL A 97 -17.38 -0.71 3.01
CA VAL A 97 -15.93 -0.91 3.11
C VAL A 97 -15.47 -0.25 4.42
N ASP A 98 -14.88 -1.03 5.31
CA ASP A 98 -14.45 -0.58 6.64
C ASP A 98 -13.01 -0.11 6.64
N VAL A 99 -12.19 -0.71 5.76
CA VAL A 99 -10.77 -0.37 5.61
C VAL A 99 -10.44 -0.20 4.13
N LEU A 100 -9.73 0.87 3.79
CA LEU A 100 -9.16 1.10 2.47
C LEU A 100 -7.64 1.04 2.57
N VAL A 101 -7.02 0.12 1.82
CA VAL A 101 -5.56 0.02 1.71
C VAL A 101 -5.13 0.44 0.31
N ASN A 102 -4.57 1.64 0.20
CA ASN A 102 -4.02 2.19 -1.03
C ASN A 102 -2.57 1.72 -1.20
N ASN A 103 -2.39 0.59 -1.89
CA ASN A 103 -1.09 -0.03 -2.12
C ASN A 103 -0.65 0.01 -3.59
N ALA A 104 -1.58 0.19 -4.54
CA ALA A 104 -1.24 0.22 -5.95
C ALA A 104 -0.24 1.33 -6.30
N HIS A 105 0.76 0.98 -7.12
CA HIS A 105 1.67 1.90 -7.79
C HIS A 105 2.17 1.26 -9.08
N GLU A 106 2.44 2.04 -10.12
CA GLU A 106 3.11 1.54 -11.31
C GLU A 106 4.62 1.62 -11.13
N LEU A 107 5.29 0.47 -11.10
CA LEU A 107 6.74 0.35 -11.08
C LEU A 107 7.20 -0.23 -12.42
N GLY A 108 7.82 0.57 -13.28
CA GLY A 108 8.27 0.09 -14.57
C GLY A 108 8.84 1.19 -15.48
N PRO A 109 9.23 0.83 -16.71
CA PRO A 109 9.88 1.76 -17.64
C PRO A 109 9.08 3.04 -17.89
N ARG A 110 7.76 2.96 -18.00
CA ARG A 110 6.91 4.13 -18.25
C ARG A 110 6.90 5.17 -17.12
N THR A 111 7.28 4.76 -15.91
CA THR A 111 7.46 5.66 -14.76
C THR A 111 8.93 5.98 -14.49
N GLY A 112 9.84 5.57 -15.38
CA GLY A 112 11.28 5.83 -15.28
C GLY A 112 12.07 4.82 -14.44
N PHE A 113 11.44 3.76 -13.89
CA PHE A 113 12.17 2.74 -13.16
C PHE A 113 13.05 1.91 -14.08
N ASN A 114 14.36 1.86 -13.76
CA ASN A 114 15.36 1.01 -14.40
C ASN A 114 15.57 1.31 -15.90
N VAL A 115 15.35 2.56 -16.29
CA VAL A 115 15.60 3.08 -17.64
C VAL A 115 16.27 4.45 -17.56
N PRO A 116 16.97 4.92 -18.62
CA PRO A 116 17.67 6.22 -18.63
C PRO A 116 16.77 7.40 -18.26
N GLU A 117 15.51 7.39 -18.70
CA GLU A 117 14.51 8.41 -18.40
C GLU A 117 14.12 8.49 -16.90
N GLY A 118 14.67 7.62 -16.09
CA GLY A 118 14.60 7.67 -14.62
C GLY A 118 15.61 8.63 -13.98
N HIS A 119 16.61 9.10 -14.71
CA HIS A 119 17.49 10.15 -14.23
C HIS A 119 16.79 11.50 -14.25
N LEU A 120 17.18 12.40 -13.34
CA LEU A 120 16.51 13.70 -13.18
C LEU A 120 16.59 14.54 -14.45
N GLU A 121 17.74 14.54 -15.11
CA GLU A 121 18.01 15.29 -16.34
C GLU A 121 17.25 14.77 -17.56
N ASP A 122 16.91 13.48 -17.58
CA ASP A 122 16.25 12.80 -18.69
C ASP A 122 14.75 12.51 -18.43
N ALA A 123 14.26 12.87 -17.23
CA ALA A 123 12.90 12.58 -16.80
C ALA A 123 11.86 13.31 -17.68
N THR A 124 10.98 12.53 -18.31
CA THR A 124 9.97 13.04 -19.23
C THR A 124 8.73 13.57 -18.52
N PHE A 125 7.99 14.48 -19.15
CA PHE A 125 6.70 14.95 -18.64
C PHE A 125 5.72 13.78 -18.39
N ASP A 126 5.63 12.83 -19.33
CA ASP A 126 4.76 11.64 -19.17
C ASP A 126 5.19 10.81 -17.95
N GLY A 127 6.49 10.53 -17.80
CA GLY A 127 7.02 9.82 -16.63
C GLY A 127 6.68 10.52 -15.31
N TRP A 128 6.80 11.85 -15.25
CA TRP A 128 6.37 12.64 -14.10
C TRP A 128 4.88 12.50 -13.81
N MET A 129 4.03 12.69 -14.83
CA MET A 129 2.58 12.63 -14.66
C MET A 129 2.11 11.21 -14.28
N ARG A 130 2.74 10.17 -14.84
CA ARG A 130 2.45 8.79 -14.46
C ARG A 130 2.80 8.51 -12.99
N ASN A 131 3.97 8.97 -12.53
CA ASN A 131 4.34 8.85 -11.12
C ASN A 131 3.37 9.59 -10.19
N LEU A 132 2.97 10.82 -10.51
CA LEU A 132 2.00 11.58 -9.73
C LEU A 132 0.62 10.90 -9.75
N THR A 133 0.19 10.41 -10.90
CA THR A 133 -1.09 9.70 -11.03
C THR A 133 -1.08 8.42 -10.21
N ALA A 134 -0.08 7.55 -10.39
CA ALA A 134 -0.01 6.27 -9.69
C ALA A 134 0.36 6.44 -8.21
N GLY A 135 1.19 7.43 -7.87
CA GLY A 135 1.72 7.61 -6.52
C GLY A 135 0.79 8.31 -5.54
N VAL A 136 -0.05 9.24 -6.02
CA VAL A 136 -0.97 9.99 -5.14
C VAL A 136 -2.40 10.05 -5.67
N TYR A 137 -2.62 10.25 -6.99
CA TYR A 137 -3.98 10.47 -7.49
C TYR A 137 -4.88 9.23 -7.36
N TRP A 138 -4.38 8.01 -7.63
CA TRP A 138 -5.14 6.79 -7.43
C TRP A 138 -5.63 6.63 -5.99
N ALA A 139 -4.76 6.92 -5.02
CA ALA A 139 -5.14 6.90 -3.60
C ALA A 139 -6.15 8.01 -3.26
N ALA A 140 -6.02 9.19 -3.85
CA ALA A 140 -6.97 10.28 -3.67
C ALA A 140 -8.36 9.89 -4.22
N LEU A 141 -8.42 9.33 -5.43
CA LEU A 141 -9.66 8.91 -6.08
C LEU A 141 -10.40 7.84 -5.26
N THR A 142 -9.70 6.76 -4.89
CA THR A 142 -10.30 5.69 -4.05
C THR A 142 -10.71 6.20 -2.68
N THR A 143 -9.92 7.11 -2.07
CA THR A 143 -10.27 7.76 -0.81
C THR A 143 -11.53 8.60 -0.96
N GLN A 144 -11.66 9.42 -2.00
CA GLN A 144 -12.84 10.24 -2.24
C GLN A 144 -14.11 9.40 -2.36
N ARG A 145 -14.05 8.29 -3.09
CA ARG A 145 -15.21 7.44 -3.34
C ARG A 145 -15.55 6.56 -2.12
N ILE A 146 -14.66 5.69 -1.73
CA ILE A 146 -14.88 4.73 -0.64
C ILE A 146 -14.90 5.43 0.73
N GLY A 147 -14.01 6.39 0.93
CA GLY A 147 -13.92 7.14 2.19
C GLY A 147 -15.13 8.02 2.46
N ALA A 148 -15.84 8.52 1.42
CA ALA A 148 -17.11 9.23 1.60
C ALA A 148 -18.15 8.34 2.31
N GLY A 149 -18.24 7.07 1.95
CA GLY A 149 -19.07 6.09 2.65
C GLY A 149 -18.66 5.87 4.11
N MET A 150 -17.35 5.82 4.39
CA MET A 150 -16.82 5.73 5.76
C MET A 150 -17.21 6.97 6.57
N ARG A 151 -17.02 8.17 6.01
CA ARG A 151 -17.39 9.44 6.64
C ARG A 151 -18.89 9.50 6.98
N ASN A 152 -19.74 9.07 6.05
CA ASN A 152 -21.20 9.07 6.27
C ASN A 152 -21.64 8.11 7.38
N ARG A 153 -20.90 7.00 7.57
CA ARG A 153 -21.15 6.02 8.65
C ARG A 153 -20.49 6.40 9.97
N GLY A 154 -19.63 7.42 10.00
CA GLY A 154 -18.90 7.81 11.19
C GLY A 154 -17.79 6.83 11.60
N LYS A 155 -17.33 5.97 10.70
CA LYS A 155 -16.29 4.95 10.99
C LYS A 155 -15.55 4.52 9.74
N GLY A 156 -14.21 4.47 9.81
CA GLY A 156 -13.36 3.92 8.75
C GLY A 156 -11.88 4.03 9.06
N SER A 157 -11.08 3.22 8.36
CA SER A 157 -9.62 3.31 8.38
C SER A 157 -9.05 3.33 6.97
N ILE A 158 -8.21 4.32 6.68
CA ILE A 158 -7.49 4.46 5.41
C ILE A 158 -6.01 4.25 5.69
N VAL A 159 -5.38 3.30 5.00
CA VAL A 159 -3.97 2.97 5.10
C VAL A 159 -3.30 3.20 3.74
N ASN A 160 -2.43 4.19 3.66
CA ASN A 160 -1.70 4.52 2.45
C ASN A 160 -0.29 3.90 2.49
N ILE A 161 0.05 3.09 1.48
CA ILE A 161 1.40 2.53 1.37
C ILE A 161 2.28 3.53 0.62
N CYS A 162 3.10 4.22 1.40
CA CYS A 162 4.10 5.18 0.92
C CYS A 162 5.44 4.50 0.63
N THR A 163 6.53 5.08 1.07
CA THR A 163 7.90 4.56 1.07
C THR A 163 8.75 5.41 2.02
N MET A 164 9.86 4.88 2.48
CA MET A 164 10.90 5.65 3.19
C MET A 164 11.34 6.90 2.41
N TYR A 165 11.31 6.84 1.08
CA TYR A 165 11.65 7.97 0.20
C TYR A 165 10.62 9.11 0.20
N ALA A 166 9.54 8.99 0.94
CA ALA A 166 8.67 10.12 1.28
C ALA A 166 9.28 11.02 2.39
N LEU A 167 10.30 10.54 3.12
CA LEU A 167 10.98 11.24 4.21
C LEU A 167 12.42 11.61 3.86
N VAL A 168 13.13 10.73 3.15
CA VAL A 168 14.55 10.91 2.79
C VAL A 168 14.75 10.71 1.29
N ALA A 169 15.77 11.34 0.72
CA ALA A 169 16.11 11.15 -0.69
C ALA A 169 16.75 9.77 -0.92
N PRO A 170 16.55 9.17 -2.11
CA PRO A 170 17.38 8.06 -2.56
C PRO A 170 18.87 8.46 -2.61
N SER A 171 19.76 7.59 -2.18
CA SER A 171 21.20 7.84 -2.23
C SER A 171 21.77 7.45 -3.61
N PRO A 172 22.43 8.35 -4.35
CA PRO A 172 23.04 8.04 -5.64
C PRO A 172 24.03 6.87 -5.59
N HIS A 173 24.74 6.71 -4.46
CA HIS A 173 25.70 5.62 -4.27
C HIS A 173 25.10 4.23 -4.32
N LEU A 174 23.82 4.09 -3.99
CA LEU A 174 23.10 2.80 -4.10
C LEU A 174 23.02 2.34 -5.55
N TYR A 175 22.76 3.26 -6.45
CA TYR A 175 22.44 2.99 -7.86
C TYR A 175 23.68 3.03 -8.76
N ALA A 176 24.81 3.59 -8.29
CA ALA A 176 26.02 3.77 -9.09
C ALA A 176 26.55 2.43 -9.65
N GLY A 177 26.65 2.33 -10.99
CA GLY A 177 27.10 1.12 -11.67
C GLY A 177 26.13 -0.07 -11.61
N THR A 178 24.85 0.18 -11.28
CA THR A 178 23.80 -0.83 -11.34
C THR A 178 22.83 -0.54 -12.48
N ARG A 179 21.95 -1.50 -12.80
CA ARG A 179 20.81 -1.29 -13.72
C ARG A 179 19.59 -0.65 -13.03
N PHE A 180 19.65 -0.44 -11.72
CA PHE A 180 18.52 0.07 -10.95
C PHE A 180 18.55 1.59 -10.89
N ILE A 181 17.39 2.21 -11.03
CA ILE A 181 17.16 3.65 -10.90
C ILE A 181 15.83 3.86 -10.18
N ASN A 182 15.84 4.79 -9.23
CA ASN A 182 14.60 5.28 -8.59
C ASN A 182 14.30 6.67 -9.14
N PRO A 183 13.24 6.84 -9.95
CA PRO A 183 12.94 8.11 -10.60
C PRO A 183 12.50 9.19 -9.62
N PRO A 184 12.79 10.48 -9.90
CA PRO A 184 12.46 11.60 -9.00
C PRO A 184 10.96 11.74 -8.78
N GLY A 185 10.14 11.44 -9.79
CA GLY A 185 8.69 11.47 -9.71
C GLY A 185 8.11 10.48 -8.69
N TYR A 186 8.77 9.34 -8.46
CA TYR A 186 8.35 8.39 -7.44
C TYR A 186 8.44 8.99 -6.03
N SER A 187 9.60 9.49 -5.63
CA SER A 187 9.79 10.11 -4.32
C SER A 187 8.85 11.29 -4.10
N ALA A 188 8.73 12.17 -5.11
CA ALA A 188 7.83 13.31 -5.07
C ALA A 188 6.36 12.91 -4.88
N SER A 189 5.89 11.92 -5.63
CA SER A 189 4.50 11.45 -5.53
C SER A 189 4.20 10.76 -4.19
N LYS A 190 5.16 10.02 -3.64
CA LYS A 190 4.99 9.36 -2.34
C LYS A 190 5.07 10.34 -1.17
N ALA A 191 5.85 11.41 -1.28
CA ALA A 191 5.81 12.54 -0.33
C ALA A 191 4.45 13.26 -0.40
N ALA A 192 3.90 13.46 -1.60
CA ALA A 192 2.56 14.00 -1.79
C ALA A 192 1.49 13.10 -1.17
N LEU A 193 1.61 11.76 -1.29
CA LEU A 193 0.70 10.81 -0.65
C LEU A 193 0.75 10.90 0.88
N LEU A 194 1.93 11.10 1.47
CA LEU A 194 2.08 11.30 2.91
C LEU A 194 1.40 12.62 3.35
N ALA A 195 1.57 13.70 2.59
CA ALA A 195 0.88 14.96 2.86
C ALA A 195 -0.65 14.81 2.73
N PHE A 196 -1.13 14.10 1.70
CA PHE A 196 -2.54 13.78 1.51
C PHE A 196 -3.12 12.93 2.66
N THR A 197 -2.35 11.99 3.20
CA THR A 197 -2.72 11.21 4.39
C THR A 197 -3.04 12.11 5.58
N ARG A 198 -2.15 13.07 5.87
CA ARG A 198 -2.34 14.05 6.95
C ARG A 198 -3.54 14.96 6.72
N TYR A 199 -3.73 15.42 5.48
CA TYR A 199 -4.90 16.19 5.10
C TYR A 199 -6.20 15.42 5.37
N THR A 200 -6.27 14.18 4.90
CA THR A 200 -7.44 13.32 5.10
C THR A 200 -7.70 13.07 6.59
N ALA A 201 -6.67 12.80 7.38
CA ALA A 201 -6.77 12.63 8.83
C ALA A 201 -7.34 13.88 9.52
N ALA A 202 -6.85 15.07 9.17
CA ALA A 202 -7.28 16.32 9.76
C ALA A 202 -8.75 16.65 9.42
N PHE A 203 -9.14 16.49 8.16
CA PHE A 203 -10.47 16.88 7.70
C PHE A 203 -11.55 15.82 7.94
N TRP A 204 -11.19 14.54 8.00
CA TRP A 204 -12.16 13.45 8.18
C TRP A 204 -12.13 12.81 9.56
N GLY A 205 -11.10 13.10 10.39
CA GLY A 205 -11.04 12.67 11.78
C GLY A 205 -12.27 13.02 12.60
N PRO A 206 -12.81 14.26 12.52
CA PRO A 206 -14.06 14.63 13.21
C PRO A 206 -15.27 13.77 12.81
N PHE A 207 -15.21 13.10 11.67
CA PHE A 207 -16.24 12.19 11.18
C PHE A 207 -15.90 10.71 11.43
N GLY A 208 -14.98 10.40 12.36
CA GLY A 208 -14.64 9.03 12.73
C GLY A 208 -13.81 8.24 11.70
N VAL A 209 -13.21 8.92 10.71
CA VAL A 209 -12.33 8.28 9.72
C VAL A 209 -10.87 8.55 10.09
N ARG A 210 -10.11 7.49 10.30
CA ARG A 210 -8.66 7.56 10.50
C ARG A 210 -7.94 7.41 9.16
N ALA A 211 -6.84 8.13 8.96
CA ALA A 211 -5.97 7.97 7.80
C ALA A 211 -4.51 7.97 8.26
N ASN A 212 -3.78 6.91 7.91
CA ASN A 212 -2.37 6.74 8.26
C ASN A 212 -1.57 6.20 7.07
N ALA A 213 -0.26 6.32 7.14
CA ALA A 213 0.65 5.80 6.14
C ALA A 213 1.57 4.72 6.74
N ILE A 214 1.88 3.69 5.96
CA ILE A 214 3.01 2.79 6.19
C ILE A 214 4.11 3.20 5.21
N LEU A 215 5.33 3.30 5.70
CA LEU A 215 6.51 3.67 4.93
C LEU A 215 7.48 2.48 4.88
N PRO A 216 7.33 1.58 3.90
CA PRO A 216 8.27 0.49 3.73
C PRO A 216 9.67 1.00 3.38
N GLY A 217 10.68 0.32 3.93
CA GLY A 217 12.07 0.44 3.55
C GLY A 217 12.44 -0.42 2.34
N PRO A 218 13.66 -0.98 2.31
CA PRO A 218 14.08 -1.86 1.22
C PRO A 218 13.45 -3.25 1.38
N PHE A 219 12.38 -3.50 0.67
CA PHE A 219 11.74 -4.81 0.52
C PHE A 219 12.02 -5.30 -0.89
N SER A 220 13.00 -6.18 -1.03
CA SER A 220 13.41 -6.69 -2.34
C SER A 220 12.64 -7.96 -2.71
N ASN A 221 12.17 -7.99 -3.96
CA ASN A 221 11.52 -9.17 -4.51
C ASN A 221 12.57 -10.19 -4.93
N LEU A 222 12.92 -11.09 -4.01
CA LEU A 222 13.90 -12.17 -4.23
C LEU A 222 13.25 -13.47 -4.73
N GLU A 223 11.91 -13.54 -4.70
CA GLU A 223 11.16 -14.77 -4.98
C GLU A 223 10.65 -14.84 -6.42
N GLU A 224 10.61 -13.72 -7.12
CA GLU A 224 10.11 -13.63 -8.49
C GLU A 224 11.23 -13.33 -9.49
N THR A 225 11.06 -13.82 -10.71
CA THR A 225 11.87 -13.44 -11.87
C THR A 225 11.18 -12.29 -12.61
N GLY A 226 11.94 -11.35 -13.16
CA GLY A 226 11.42 -10.23 -13.95
C GLY A 226 12.17 -8.92 -13.68
N ASP A 227 11.72 -7.84 -14.30
CA ASP A 227 12.41 -6.54 -14.30
C ASP A 227 12.60 -5.92 -12.91
N ASN A 228 11.71 -6.22 -11.97
CA ASN A 228 11.75 -5.70 -10.60
C ASN A 228 12.31 -6.73 -9.58
N SER A 229 12.78 -7.89 -10.03
CA SER A 229 13.43 -8.86 -9.15
C SER A 229 14.90 -8.48 -8.92
N VAL A 230 15.43 -8.89 -7.77
CA VAL A 230 16.85 -8.72 -7.43
C VAL A 230 17.42 -10.11 -7.14
N ALA A 231 18.48 -10.48 -7.84
CA ALA A 231 19.14 -11.76 -7.57
C ALA A 231 19.75 -11.77 -6.16
N PRO A 232 19.79 -12.91 -5.47
CA PRO A 232 20.32 -12.99 -4.10
C PRO A 232 21.78 -12.56 -3.97
N ASP A 233 22.56 -12.65 -5.04
CA ASP A 233 23.98 -12.30 -5.14
C ASP A 233 24.21 -10.92 -5.83
N ASP A 234 23.15 -10.16 -6.11
CA ASP A 234 23.26 -8.85 -6.74
C ASP A 234 23.97 -7.86 -5.82
N PRO A 235 25.04 -7.17 -6.28
CA PRO A 235 25.73 -6.16 -5.49
C PRO A 235 24.83 -5.02 -4.99
N PHE A 236 23.75 -4.72 -5.68
CA PHE A 236 22.75 -3.76 -5.24
C PHE A 236 22.07 -4.21 -3.94
N LEU A 237 21.79 -5.51 -3.81
CA LEU A 237 21.21 -6.06 -2.58
C LEU A 237 22.14 -5.87 -1.38
N GLU A 238 23.44 -6.08 -1.53
CA GLU A 238 24.42 -5.84 -0.46
C GLU A 238 24.49 -4.38 -0.04
N ARG A 239 24.36 -3.43 -1.01
CA ARG A 239 24.28 -2.01 -0.69
C ARG A 239 23.00 -1.65 0.07
N LEU A 240 21.87 -2.27 -0.28
CA LEU A 240 20.62 -2.09 0.47
C LEU A 240 20.76 -2.60 1.91
N LYS A 241 21.34 -3.79 2.09
CA LYS A 241 21.60 -4.36 3.43
C LYS A 241 22.50 -3.46 4.28
N ALA A 242 23.62 -3.01 3.71
CA ALA A 242 24.59 -2.16 4.40
C ALA A 242 24.01 -0.79 4.83
N ARG A 243 22.94 -0.32 4.18
CA ARG A 243 22.28 0.95 4.50
C ARG A 243 21.22 0.82 5.60
N THR A 244 20.76 -0.39 5.93
CA THR A 244 19.83 -0.60 7.05
C THR A 244 20.60 -0.82 8.36
N VAL A 245 20.07 -0.31 9.46
CA VAL A 245 20.64 -0.56 10.80
C VAL A 245 20.56 -2.05 11.15
N LEU A 246 19.52 -2.74 10.69
CA LEU A 246 19.35 -4.18 10.91
C LEU A 246 20.20 -5.06 9.98
N GLY A 247 20.98 -4.49 9.06
CA GLY A 247 21.92 -5.20 8.20
C GLY A 247 21.29 -6.16 7.18
N ARG A 248 19.99 -6.01 6.89
CA ARG A 248 19.25 -6.87 5.95
C ARG A 248 18.11 -6.12 5.28
N VAL A 249 17.59 -6.66 4.19
CA VAL A 249 16.32 -6.19 3.61
C VAL A 249 15.13 -6.78 4.36
N GLY A 250 13.98 -6.13 4.24
CA GLY A 250 12.73 -6.58 4.84
C GLY A 250 12.07 -7.71 4.04
N SER A 251 11.40 -8.61 4.73
CA SER A 251 10.46 -9.57 4.15
C SER A 251 9.06 -8.95 4.13
N PRO A 252 8.22 -9.17 3.08
CA PRO A 252 6.84 -8.66 3.03
C PRO A 252 6.01 -8.96 4.28
N ARG A 253 6.28 -10.10 4.94
CA ARG A 253 5.63 -10.48 6.20
C ARG A 253 5.87 -9.47 7.32
N GLU A 254 6.97 -8.74 7.31
CA GLU A 254 7.29 -7.76 8.36
C GLU A 254 6.47 -6.47 8.28
N LEU A 255 5.76 -6.24 7.17
CA LEU A 255 4.75 -5.17 7.07
C LEU A 255 3.42 -5.52 7.71
N VAL A 256 3.15 -6.82 7.95
CA VAL A 256 1.84 -7.31 8.41
C VAL A 256 1.45 -6.71 9.75
N GLY A 257 2.37 -6.62 10.72
CA GLY A 257 2.09 -6.02 12.02
C GLY A 257 1.62 -4.57 11.92
N ALA A 258 2.29 -3.76 11.10
CA ALA A 258 1.91 -2.37 10.85
C ALA A 258 0.54 -2.26 10.16
N LEU A 259 0.30 -3.11 9.16
CA LEU A 259 -0.98 -3.16 8.44
C LEU A 259 -2.14 -3.50 9.38
N LEU A 260 -2.01 -4.57 10.15
CA LEU A 260 -3.07 -5.03 11.07
C LEU A 260 -3.33 -3.99 12.17
N TYR A 261 -2.27 -3.37 12.72
CA TYR A 261 -2.41 -2.29 13.68
C TYR A 261 -3.26 -1.15 13.12
N LEU A 262 -2.93 -0.64 11.93
CA LEU A 262 -3.64 0.49 11.35
C LEU A 262 -5.03 0.13 10.80
N ALA A 263 -5.23 -1.11 10.36
CA ALA A 263 -6.51 -1.58 9.83
C ALA A 263 -7.54 -1.92 10.93
N SER A 264 -7.08 -2.31 12.11
CA SER A 264 -7.92 -2.80 13.21
C SER A 264 -8.31 -1.72 14.22
N ASP A 265 -9.06 -2.14 15.22
CA ASP A 265 -9.44 -1.28 16.34
C ASP A 265 -8.30 -1.08 17.37
N ALA A 266 -7.15 -1.76 17.20
CA ALA A 266 -5.93 -1.49 17.96
C ALA A 266 -5.39 -0.06 17.80
N SER A 267 -5.77 0.64 16.72
CA SER A 267 -5.29 2.00 16.40
C SER A 267 -6.38 3.08 16.40
N THR A 268 -7.42 2.90 17.22
CA THR A 268 -8.56 3.85 17.27
C THR A 268 -8.19 5.28 17.63
N PHE A 269 -7.06 5.49 18.31
CA PHE A 269 -6.54 6.83 18.66
C PHE A 269 -5.29 7.23 17.83
N THR A 270 -5.07 6.55 16.68
CA THR A 270 -3.94 6.80 15.78
C THR A 270 -4.44 7.29 14.43
N THR A 271 -4.16 8.56 14.08
CA THR A 271 -4.48 9.14 12.78
C THR A 271 -3.42 10.17 12.38
N GLY A 272 -3.22 10.37 11.07
CA GLY A 272 -2.24 11.29 10.50
C GLY A 272 -0.78 10.82 10.62
N GLN A 273 -0.53 9.58 11.06
CA GLN A 273 0.80 9.08 11.35
C GLN A 273 1.45 8.41 10.14
N ALA A 274 2.79 8.47 10.14
CA ALA A 274 3.66 7.75 9.25
C ALA A 274 4.38 6.65 10.03
N LEU A 275 3.99 5.41 9.85
CA LEU A 275 4.62 4.26 10.50
C LEU A 275 5.70 3.70 9.58
N THR A 276 6.95 3.97 9.93
CA THR A 276 8.11 3.53 9.16
C THR A 276 8.47 2.08 9.52
N VAL A 277 8.62 1.24 8.50
CA VAL A 277 9.05 -0.17 8.63
C VAL A 277 10.20 -0.37 7.65
N ASP A 278 11.41 0.04 8.03
CA ASP A 278 12.53 0.25 7.11
C ASP A 278 13.88 -0.29 7.60
N GLY A 279 13.88 -1.06 8.70
CA GLY A 279 15.11 -1.59 9.28
C GLY A 279 16.08 -0.50 9.81
N GLY A 280 15.55 0.70 10.11
CA GLY A 280 16.34 1.83 10.57
C GLY A 280 16.97 2.68 9.46
N TRP A 281 16.57 2.48 8.20
CA TRP A 281 17.11 3.23 7.06
C TRP A 281 17.04 4.75 7.22
N THR A 282 15.92 5.27 7.71
CA THR A 282 15.67 6.72 7.75
C THR A 282 16.33 7.44 8.92
N ILE A 283 16.98 6.73 9.82
CA ILE A 283 17.61 7.32 11.02
C ILE A 283 19.14 7.39 10.96
N VAL A 284 19.74 6.92 9.85
CA VAL A 284 21.21 6.90 9.63
C VAL A 284 21.60 7.47 8.27
#